data_8132a3b6de2daaeb3e79fda5f2a66f2f
#
_entry.id   8132a3b6de2daaeb3e79fda5f2a66f2f
#
_cell.length_a   1.000
_cell.length_b   1.000
_cell.length_c   1.000
_cell.angle_alpha   90.00
_cell.angle_beta   90.00
_cell.angle_gamma   90.00
#
_symmetry.space_group_name_H-M   'P 1'
#
loop_
_entity.id
_entity.type
_entity.pdbx_description
1 polymer ?
#
loop_
_entity_poly.entity_id
_entity_poly.type
_entity_poly.pdbx_seq_one_letter_code
_entity_poly.pdbx_strand_id
1 'polypeptide(L)'
;MIDKNFKNGCVLVVGGSGGIGSICAKEFAEAGANVAITYCKNKKKATDVASDINPKVKIFQLDNQDPESVERVMNDAAKEFGSINTIVNAAGFDIPQKFINEIDIDLWKSVMDADINGFFNLVKSGLPHLRKSKGSIVFISSAGLFKYPPGDVLSVAPKATIEHVLKGIAKEEGHNGIRANSIALGIIDTGIFHRLREEENTFFDDAWHEAVLNTLALKRFGFPEEVAHTAVFLASSKAGYITGHSLPVDGGYHI
;
A
#
# COMPACT_ATOMS: atom_id res chain seq x y z
N MET A 1 -24.74 3.68 -4.70
CA MET A 1 -24.64 2.81 -5.91
C MET A 1 -23.22 2.26 -5.98
N ILE A 2 -23.04 0.93 -6.04
CA ILE A 2 -21.71 0.30 -6.11
C ILE A 2 -21.02 0.73 -7.42
N ASP A 3 -19.76 1.15 -7.36
CA ASP A 3 -19.00 1.52 -8.55
C ASP A 3 -18.85 0.31 -9.48
N LYS A 4 -18.91 0.55 -10.79
CA LYS A 4 -18.85 -0.51 -11.79
C LYS A 4 -17.55 -1.35 -11.71
N ASN A 5 -16.44 -0.74 -11.25
CA ASN A 5 -15.16 -1.43 -11.10
C ASN A 5 -15.16 -2.41 -9.93
N PHE A 6 -16.14 -2.34 -9.01
CA PHE A 6 -16.24 -3.21 -7.84
C PHE A 6 -17.34 -4.26 -7.94
N LYS A 7 -18.17 -4.22 -9.01
CA LYS A 7 -19.33 -5.13 -9.16
C LYS A 7 -18.97 -6.60 -9.31
N ASN A 8 -17.87 -6.88 -10.00
CA ASN A 8 -17.44 -8.24 -10.33
C ASN A 8 -15.96 -8.39 -9.98
N GLY A 9 -15.55 -9.55 -9.48
CA GLY A 9 -14.19 -9.78 -9.04
C GLY A 9 -13.90 -9.23 -7.66
N CYS A 10 -12.62 -9.05 -7.32
CA CYS A 10 -12.20 -8.57 -6.00
C CYS A 10 -11.17 -7.45 -6.07
N VAL A 11 -11.02 -6.76 -4.93
CA VAL A 11 -9.87 -5.94 -4.57
C VAL A 11 -8.94 -6.79 -3.72
N LEU A 12 -7.72 -7.01 -4.17
CA LEU A 12 -6.67 -7.70 -3.43
C LEU A 12 -5.83 -6.66 -2.66
N VAL A 13 -5.93 -6.66 -1.34
CA VAL A 13 -5.17 -5.77 -0.47
C VAL A 13 -3.96 -6.53 0.08
N VAL A 14 -2.80 -6.28 -0.49
CA VAL A 14 -1.53 -6.85 -0.06
C VAL A 14 -1.07 -6.12 1.19
N GLY A 15 -0.77 -6.89 2.27
CA GLY A 15 -0.54 -6.32 3.60
C GLY A 15 -1.83 -5.89 4.30
N GLY A 16 -2.98 -6.49 3.95
CA GLY A 16 -4.29 -6.14 4.47
C GLY A 16 -4.51 -6.42 5.97
N SER A 17 -3.56 -7.04 6.66
CA SER A 17 -3.55 -7.14 8.13
C SER A 17 -2.79 -6.01 8.83
N GLY A 18 -2.14 -5.10 8.08
CA GLY A 18 -1.41 -3.94 8.61
C GLY A 18 -2.33 -2.77 8.97
N GLY A 19 -1.76 -1.71 9.56
CA GLY A 19 -2.52 -0.53 9.99
C GLY A 19 -3.32 0.11 8.84
N ILE A 20 -2.66 0.53 7.77
CA ILE A 20 -3.30 1.14 6.60
C ILE A 20 -4.06 0.10 5.76
N GLY A 21 -3.46 -1.08 5.55
CA GLY A 21 -4.06 -2.12 4.72
C GLY A 21 -5.41 -2.62 5.25
N SER A 22 -5.59 -2.74 6.58
CA SER A 22 -6.85 -3.17 7.18
C SER A 22 -7.96 -2.14 6.98
N ILE A 23 -7.64 -0.85 7.08
CA ILE A 23 -8.61 0.22 6.84
C ILE A 23 -8.94 0.32 5.34
N CYS A 24 -7.95 0.18 4.45
CA CYS A 24 -8.22 0.05 3.01
C CYS A 24 -9.20 -1.11 2.74
N ALA A 25 -8.95 -2.28 3.31
CA ALA A 25 -9.84 -3.45 3.14
C ALA A 25 -11.27 -3.16 3.59
N LYS A 26 -11.43 -2.49 4.74
CA LYS A 26 -12.72 -2.06 5.26
C LYS A 26 -13.43 -1.11 4.30
N GLU A 27 -12.78 -0.03 3.90
CA GLU A 27 -13.38 1.00 3.03
C GLU A 27 -13.75 0.44 1.64
N PHE A 28 -12.95 -0.47 1.08
CA PHE A 28 -13.33 -1.16 -0.15
C PHE A 28 -14.56 -2.06 0.04
N ALA A 29 -14.67 -2.76 1.17
CA ALA A 29 -15.84 -3.58 1.47
C ALA A 29 -17.09 -2.70 1.65
N GLU A 30 -17.00 -1.56 2.33
CA GLU A 30 -18.07 -0.58 2.47
C GLU A 30 -18.47 0.05 1.12
N ALA A 31 -17.52 0.24 0.22
CA ALA A 31 -17.78 0.65 -1.16
C ALA A 31 -18.46 -0.45 -2.01
N GLY A 32 -18.65 -1.65 -1.45
CA GLY A 32 -19.35 -2.78 -2.06
C GLY A 32 -18.45 -3.71 -2.88
N ALA A 33 -17.13 -3.64 -2.73
CA ALA A 33 -16.22 -4.59 -3.34
C ALA A 33 -16.19 -5.93 -2.58
N ASN A 34 -15.95 -7.03 -3.29
CA ASN A 34 -15.41 -8.21 -2.66
C ASN A 34 -13.93 -7.95 -2.33
N VAL A 35 -13.50 -8.35 -1.14
CA VAL A 35 -12.15 -8.06 -0.66
C VAL A 35 -11.40 -9.34 -0.35
N ALA A 36 -10.19 -9.44 -0.87
CA ALA A 36 -9.17 -10.39 -0.48
C ALA A 36 -8.06 -9.64 0.26
N ILE A 37 -7.66 -10.10 1.43
CA ILE A 37 -6.52 -9.54 2.16
C ILE A 37 -5.40 -10.56 2.25
N THR A 38 -4.16 -10.08 2.26
CA THR A 38 -3.01 -10.97 2.46
C THR A 38 -2.30 -10.70 3.77
N TYR A 39 -1.64 -11.74 4.26
CA TYR A 39 -0.74 -11.71 5.41
C TYR A 39 0.51 -12.57 5.12
N CYS A 40 1.65 -12.19 5.67
CA CYS A 40 2.86 -13.02 5.56
C CYS A 40 2.96 -14.03 6.71
N LYS A 41 3.05 -13.57 7.95
CA LYS A 41 3.32 -14.39 9.14
C LYS A 41 2.15 -14.47 10.12
N ASN A 42 1.38 -13.42 10.31
CA ASN A 42 0.36 -13.34 11.36
C ASN A 42 -1.05 -13.65 10.83
N LYS A 43 -1.35 -14.95 10.72
CA LYS A 43 -2.67 -15.43 10.30
C LYS A 43 -3.78 -14.98 11.25
N LYS A 44 -3.51 -15.01 12.57
CA LYS A 44 -4.53 -14.63 13.56
C LYS A 44 -4.99 -13.20 13.34
N LYS A 45 -4.04 -12.25 13.23
CA LYS A 45 -4.37 -10.84 12.98
C LYS A 45 -5.17 -10.65 11.67
N ALA A 46 -4.81 -11.38 10.61
CA ALA A 46 -5.56 -11.32 9.34
C ALA A 46 -6.98 -11.86 9.48
N THR A 47 -7.17 -12.93 10.27
CA THR A 47 -8.50 -13.51 10.55
C THR A 47 -9.36 -12.53 11.36
N ASP A 48 -8.79 -11.92 12.40
CA ASP A 48 -9.49 -10.94 13.24
C ASP A 48 -9.95 -9.76 12.38
N VAL A 49 -9.05 -9.16 11.57
CA VAL A 49 -9.37 -8.07 10.63
C VAL A 49 -10.48 -8.48 9.64
N ALA A 50 -10.39 -9.66 9.04
CA ALA A 50 -11.40 -10.11 8.08
C ALA A 50 -12.78 -10.27 8.74
N SER A 51 -12.82 -10.79 9.97
CA SER A 51 -14.05 -10.99 10.73
C SER A 51 -14.72 -9.67 11.11
N ASP A 52 -13.92 -8.66 11.47
CA ASP A 52 -14.40 -7.32 11.85
C ASP A 52 -15.00 -6.55 10.65
N ILE A 53 -14.48 -6.80 9.44
CA ILE A 53 -14.96 -6.13 8.24
C ILE A 53 -16.25 -6.79 7.73
N ASN A 54 -16.17 -8.05 7.32
CA ASN A 54 -17.28 -8.80 6.74
C ASN A 54 -16.90 -10.28 6.65
N PRO A 55 -17.77 -11.24 6.99
CA PRO A 55 -17.47 -12.66 6.87
C PRO A 55 -17.18 -13.15 5.43
N LYS A 56 -17.44 -12.31 4.41
CA LYS A 56 -17.10 -12.60 3.01
C LYS A 56 -15.67 -12.21 2.63
N VAL A 57 -14.96 -11.47 3.48
CA VAL A 57 -13.54 -11.16 3.25
C VAL A 57 -12.73 -12.45 3.32
N LYS A 58 -11.90 -12.70 2.31
CA LYS A 58 -11.02 -13.87 2.27
C LYS A 58 -9.59 -13.48 2.62
N ILE A 59 -8.91 -14.39 3.29
CA ILE A 59 -7.51 -14.20 3.69
C ILE A 59 -6.61 -15.17 2.93
N PHE A 60 -5.46 -14.70 2.46
CA PHE A 60 -4.46 -15.51 1.76
C PHE A 60 -3.09 -15.30 2.40
N GLN A 61 -2.34 -16.38 2.57
CA GLN A 61 -0.95 -16.27 2.99
C GLN A 61 -0.09 -15.94 1.77
N LEU A 62 0.68 -14.88 1.86
CA LEU A 62 1.51 -14.36 0.79
C LEU A 62 2.89 -13.98 1.31
N ASP A 63 3.92 -14.53 0.69
CA ASP A 63 5.28 -14.02 0.75
C ASP A 63 5.58 -13.33 -0.58
N ASN A 64 5.76 -12.02 -0.57
CA ASN A 64 6.04 -11.24 -1.79
C ASN A 64 7.41 -11.58 -2.39
N GLN A 65 8.36 -12.07 -1.59
CA GLN A 65 9.70 -12.42 -2.05
C GLN A 65 9.72 -13.77 -2.80
N ASP A 66 8.68 -14.58 -2.62
CA ASP A 66 8.49 -15.86 -3.31
C ASP A 66 7.55 -15.71 -4.51
N PRO A 67 8.07 -15.72 -5.76
CA PRO A 67 7.25 -15.60 -6.97
C PRO A 67 6.16 -16.67 -7.08
N GLU A 68 6.41 -17.91 -6.61
CA GLU A 68 5.43 -19.00 -6.65
C GLU A 68 4.28 -18.73 -5.66
N SER A 69 4.60 -18.20 -4.48
CA SER A 69 3.61 -17.75 -3.50
C SER A 69 2.71 -16.65 -4.08
N VAL A 70 3.32 -15.68 -4.76
CA VAL A 70 2.58 -14.58 -5.40
C VAL A 70 1.67 -15.11 -6.50
N GLU A 71 2.17 -15.94 -7.41
CA GLU A 71 1.38 -16.51 -8.50
C GLU A 71 0.20 -17.35 -7.97
N ARG A 72 0.45 -18.19 -6.97
CA ARG A 72 -0.59 -18.98 -6.31
C ARG A 72 -1.70 -18.09 -5.75
N VAL A 73 -1.35 -17.04 -4.99
CA VAL A 73 -2.35 -16.13 -4.40
C VAL A 73 -3.15 -15.38 -5.44
N MET A 74 -2.52 -14.90 -6.53
CA MET A 74 -3.22 -14.25 -7.64
C MET A 74 -4.24 -15.21 -8.28
N ASN A 75 -3.85 -16.46 -8.54
CA ASN A 75 -4.72 -17.47 -9.12
C ASN A 75 -5.86 -17.86 -8.16
N ASP A 76 -5.58 -18.05 -6.87
CA ASP A 76 -6.58 -18.43 -5.87
C ASP A 76 -7.61 -17.32 -5.66
N ALA A 77 -7.17 -16.05 -5.56
CA ALA A 77 -8.07 -14.91 -5.45
C ALA A 77 -8.94 -14.76 -6.71
N ALA A 78 -8.36 -14.90 -7.90
CA ALA A 78 -9.11 -14.85 -9.15
C ALA A 78 -10.11 -16.00 -9.27
N LYS A 79 -9.77 -17.20 -8.78
CA LYS A 79 -10.67 -18.36 -8.74
C LYS A 79 -11.83 -18.16 -7.76
N GLU A 80 -11.56 -17.61 -6.57
CA GLU A 80 -12.58 -17.38 -5.53
C GLU A 80 -13.60 -16.32 -5.96
N PHE A 81 -13.15 -15.24 -6.59
CA PHE A 81 -14.00 -14.09 -6.90
C PHE A 81 -14.28 -13.88 -8.39
N GLY A 82 -13.76 -14.73 -9.26
CA GLY A 82 -13.92 -14.64 -10.72
C GLY A 82 -12.88 -13.75 -11.41
N SER A 83 -12.39 -12.70 -10.78
CA SER A 83 -11.33 -11.83 -11.30
C SER A 83 -10.68 -10.99 -10.19
N ILE A 84 -9.51 -10.40 -10.48
CA ILE A 84 -8.90 -9.35 -9.66
C ILE A 84 -9.06 -8.03 -10.40
N ASN A 85 -9.74 -7.06 -9.79
CA ASN A 85 -10.01 -5.76 -10.41
C ASN A 85 -9.06 -4.69 -9.92
N THR A 86 -8.56 -4.81 -8.68
CA THR A 86 -7.61 -3.87 -8.12
C THR A 86 -6.62 -4.61 -7.24
N ILE A 87 -5.36 -4.21 -7.33
CA ILE A 87 -4.32 -4.60 -6.39
C ILE A 87 -3.95 -3.34 -5.60
N VAL A 88 -4.19 -3.35 -4.29
CA VAL A 88 -3.71 -2.33 -3.35
C VAL A 88 -2.48 -2.89 -2.65
N ASN A 89 -1.30 -2.32 -2.88
CA ASN A 89 -0.11 -2.73 -2.15
C ASN A 89 0.14 -1.78 -0.97
N ALA A 90 -0.23 -2.25 0.23
CA ALA A 90 0.03 -1.61 1.52
C ALA A 90 1.05 -2.41 2.36
N ALA A 91 1.71 -3.41 1.76
CA ALA A 91 2.81 -4.11 2.39
C ALA A 91 4.11 -3.34 2.23
N GLY A 92 4.97 -3.46 3.23
CA GLY A 92 6.33 -2.95 3.23
C GLY A 92 7.14 -3.65 4.32
N PHE A 93 8.46 -3.59 4.23
CA PHE A 93 9.34 -4.12 5.25
C PHE A 93 9.16 -3.33 6.57
N ASP A 94 9.27 -4.01 7.69
CA ASP A 94 9.23 -3.38 9.01
C ASP A 94 10.61 -2.78 9.33
N ILE A 95 10.77 -1.49 9.02
CA ILE A 95 12.06 -0.79 9.06
C ILE A 95 12.28 -0.06 10.39
N PRO A 96 13.52 -0.04 10.90
CA PRO A 96 13.92 0.91 11.93
C PRO A 96 14.18 2.30 11.32
N GLN A 97 14.08 3.36 12.13
CA GLN A 97 14.51 4.70 11.74
C GLN A 97 16.01 4.84 11.99
N LYS A 98 16.80 5.04 10.92
CA LYS A 98 18.26 5.12 11.00
C LYS A 98 18.85 6.11 10.00
N PHE A 99 19.90 6.81 10.40
CA PHE A 99 20.69 7.58 9.44
C PHE A 99 21.48 6.66 8.50
N ILE A 100 21.81 7.14 7.31
CA ILE A 100 22.43 6.34 6.23
C ILE A 100 23.72 5.63 6.70
N ASN A 101 24.54 6.30 7.51
CA ASN A 101 25.79 5.75 8.03
C ASN A 101 25.61 4.67 9.11
N GLU A 102 24.39 4.48 9.61
CA GLU A 102 24.05 3.51 10.67
C GLU A 102 23.38 2.25 10.10
N ILE A 103 23.12 2.24 8.80
CA ILE A 103 22.41 1.14 8.15
C ILE A 103 23.38 0.05 7.75
N ASP A 104 23.15 -1.16 8.26
CA ASP A 104 23.87 -2.35 7.84
C ASP A 104 23.52 -2.73 6.40
N ILE A 105 24.53 -3.18 5.64
CA ILE A 105 24.35 -3.59 4.24
C ILE A 105 23.32 -4.73 4.10
N ASP A 106 23.26 -5.65 5.05
CA ASP A 106 22.33 -6.78 4.98
C ASP A 106 20.88 -6.34 5.28
N LEU A 107 20.69 -5.37 6.19
CA LEU A 107 19.40 -4.72 6.38
C LEU A 107 18.94 -4.00 5.10
N TRP A 108 19.86 -3.21 4.50
CA TRP A 108 19.58 -2.55 3.22
C TRP A 108 19.12 -3.53 2.15
N LYS A 109 19.88 -4.63 1.93
CA LYS A 109 19.54 -5.66 0.94
C LYS A 109 18.18 -6.29 1.23
N SER A 110 17.90 -6.61 2.49
CA SER A 110 16.64 -7.23 2.90
C SER A 110 15.44 -6.33 2.61
N VAL A 111 15.58 -5.02 2.87
CA VAL A 111 14.53 -4.03 2.56
C VAL A 111 14.32 -3.91 1.05
N MET A 112 15.41 -3.78 0.27
CA MET A 112 15.32 -3.67 -1.19
C MET A 112 14.68 -4.91 -1.80
N ASP A 113 15.06 -6.10 -1.31
CA ASP A 113 14.52 -7.37 -1.81
C ASP A 113 13.02 -7.51 -1.48
N ALA A 114 12.64 -7.26 -0.24
CA ALA A 114 11.24 -7.37 0.19
C ALA A 114 10.34 -6.34 -0.53
N ASP A 115 10.75 -5.08 -0.62
CA ASP A 115 9.90 -4.02 -1.13
C ASP A 115 9.96 -3.93 -2.66
N ILE A 116 11.16 -3.90 -3.27
CA ILE A 116 11.30 -3.70 -4.72
C ILE A 116 11.02 -5.00 -5.47
N ASN A 117 11.77 -6.08 -5.17
CA ASN A 117 11.58 -7.35 -5.84
C ASN A 117 10.21 -7.95 -5.51
N GLY A 118 9.78 -7.83 -4.25
CA GLY A 118 8.44 -8.24 -3.84
C GLY A 118 7.34 -7.51 -4.60
N PHE A 119 7.44 -6.20 -4.79
CA PHE A 119 6.50 -5.44 -5.62
C PHE A 119 6.54 -5.87 -7.08
N PHE A 120 7.72 -6.09 -7.63
CA PHE A 120 7.86 -6.54 -9.02
C PHE A 120 7.23 -7.92 -9.26
N ASN A 121 7.37 -8.85 -8.30
CA ASN A 121 6.69 -10.14 -8.34
C ASN A 121 5.15 -9.99 -8.36
N LEU A 122 4.60 -9.08 -7.52
CA LEU A 122 3.17 -8.76 -7.53
C LEU A 122 2.71 -8.22 -8.88
N VAL A 123 3.47 -7.31 -9.47
CA VAL A 123 3.16 -6.72 -10.78
C VAL A 123 3.17 -7.80 -11.86
N LYS A 124 4.26 -8.58 -11.94
CA LYS A 124 4.44 -9.60 -12.97
C LYS A 124 3.30 -10.63 -12.96
N SER A 125 2.93 -11.12 -11.77
CA SER A 125 1.84 -12.09 -11.61
C SER A 125 0.45 -11.46 -11.69
N GLY A 126 0.31 -10.19 -11.32
CA GLY A 126 -0.98 -9.48 -11.31
C GLY A 126 -1.42 -8.96 -12.68
N LEU A 127 -0.49 -8.52 -13.55
CA LEU A 127 -0.81 -7.92 -14.84
C LEU A 127 -1.72 -8.81 -15.73
N PRO A 128 -1.52 -10.13 -15.85
CA PRO A 128 -2.42 -10.98 -16.65
C PRO A 128 -3.87 -10.95 -16.15
N HIS A 129 -4.10 -10.85 -14.85
CA HIS A 129 -5.43 -10.72 -14.25
C HIS A 129 -6.01 -9.32 -14.46
N LEU A 130 -5.21 -8.27 -14.28
CA LEU A 130 -5.63 -6.88 -14.46
C LEU A 130 -5.95 -6.56 -15.93
N ARG A 131 -5.26 -7.16 -16.90
CA ARG A 131 -5.61 -7.03 -18.33
C ARG A 131 -7.02 -7.55 -18.62
N LYS A 132 -7.41 -8.68 -18.02
CA LYS A 132 -8.75 -9.27 -18.18
C LYS A 132 -9.85 -8.37 -17.60
N SER A 133 -9.59 -7.74 -16.47
CA SER A 133 -10.55 -6.89 -15.76
C SER A 133 -10.50 -5.42 -16.17
N LYS A 134 -9.46 -4.98 -16.91
CA LYS A 134 -9.11 -3.57 -17.13
C LYS A 134 -8.95 -2.82 -15.81
N GLY A 135 -8.21 -3.44 -14.91
CA GLY A 135 -8.15 -3.09 -13.51
C GLY A 135 -7.17 -1.99 -13.15
N SER A 136 -6.81 -1.90 -11.87
CA SER A 136 -5.91 -0.87 -11.38
C SER A 136 -4.93 -1.37 -10.32
N ILE A 137 -3.81 -0.66 -10.18
CA ILE A 137 -2.86 -0.80 -9.08
C ILE A 137 -2.88 0.51 -8.28
N VAL A 138 -2.98 0.39 -6.97
CA VAL A 138 -2.81 1.51 -6.01
C VAL A 138 -1.69 1.13 -5.05
N PHE A 139 -0.63 1.91 -5.04
CA PHE A 139 0.53 1.70 -4.17
C PHE A 139 0.54 2.70 -3.02
N ILE A 140 0.81 2.24 -1.81
CA ILE A 140 0.99 3.09 -0.64
C ILE A 140 2.45 3.54 -0.57
N SER A 141 2.69 4.78 -0.95
CA SER A 141 3.99 5.42 -1.10
C SER A 141 4.32 6.35 0.09
N SER A 142 5.19 7.32 -0.09
CA SER A 142 5.59 8.28 0.95
C SER A 142 5.76 9.69 0.39
N ALA A 143 5.29 10.69 1.12
CA ALA A 143 5.57 12.11 0.85
C ALA A 143 7.06 12.46 1.06
N GLY A 144 7.82 11.57 1.72
CA GLY A 144 9.27 11.66 1.81
C GLY A 144 9.99 11.67 0.45
N LEU A 145 9.31 11.28 -0.63
CA LEU A 145 9.80 11.40 -2.01
C LEU A 145 9.84 12.86 -2.50
N PHE A 146 9.01 13.73 -1.96
CA PHE A 146 8.93 15.15 -2.34
C PHE A 146 9.75 16.03 -1.39
N LYS A 147 9.74 15.69 -0.08
CA LYS A 147 10.50 16.38 0.96
C LYS A 147 11.12 15.33 1.87
N TYR A 148 12.41 15.06 1.65
CA TYR A 148 13.13 13.98 2.30
C TYR A 148 13.22 14.17 3.82
N PRO A 149 12.70 13.25 4.65
CA PRO A 149 12.88 13.27 6.09
C PRO A 149 14.20 12.60 6.46
N PRO A 150 15.03 13.23 7.32
CA PRO A 150 16.27 12.59 7.80
C PRO A 150 16.01 11.23 8.47
N GLY A 151 16.88 10.25 8.19
CA GLY A 151 16.77 8.90 8.75
C GLY A 151 15.79 7.97 8.05
N ASP A 152 15.13 8.38 6.94
CA ASP A 152 14.05 7.61 6.29
C ASP A 152 14.47 6.94 4.96
N VAL A 153 15.77 6.75 4.71
CA VAL A 153 16.22 6.19 3.43
C VAL A 153 15.71 4.77 3.17
N LEU A 154 15.54 3.96 4.23
CA LEU A 154 15.00 2.60 4.11
C LEU A 154 13.53 2.59 3.64
N SER A 155 12.77 3.65 3.93
CA SER A 155 11.41 3.84 3.42
C SER A 155 11.40 4.45 2.02
N VAL A 156 12.15 5.54 1.83
CA VAL A 156 12.05 6.39 0.64
C VAL A 156 12.70 5.74 -0.59
N ALA A 157 13.87 5.11 -0.43
CA ALA A 157 14.60 4.56 -1.58
C ALA A 157 13.84 3.47 -2.35
N PRO A 158 13.27 2.43 -1.70
CA PRO A 158 12.48 1.45 -2.43
C PRO A 158 11.22 2.07 -3.04
N LYS A 159 10.56 3.00 -2.35
CA LYS A 159 9.36 3.67 -2.87
C LYS A 159 9.66 4.53 -4.10
N ALA A 160 10.81 5.20 -4.15
CA ALA A 160 11.24 5.93 -5.35
C ALA A 160 11.37 5.01 -6.57
N THR A 161 11.93 3.82 -6.38
CA THR A 161 12.03 2.81 -7.44
C THR A 161 10.64 2.35 -7.88
N ILE A 162 9.75 2.02 -6.94
CA ILE A 162 8.38 1.56 -7.23
C ILE A 162 7.58 2.63 -7.96
N GLU A 163 7.72 3.92 -7.61
CA GLU A 163 7.08 5.03 -8.34
C GLU A 163 7.43 5.04 -9.83
N HIS A 164 8.69 4.73 -10.18
CA HIS A 164 9.09 4.65 -11.58
C HIS A 164 8.55 3.38 -12.26
N VAL A 165 8.46 2.26 -11.55
CA VAL A 165 7.79 1.05 -12.06
C VAL A 165 6.31 1.32 -12.34
N LEU A 166 5.62 2.05 -11.45
CA LEU A 166 4.21 2.44 -11.67
C LEU A 166 4.03 3.30 -12.91
N LYS A 167 4.94 4.25 -13.17
CA LYS A 167 4.93 5.04 -14.40
C LYS A 167 5.14 4.17 -15.65
N GLY A 168 6.04 3.17 -15.55
CA GLY A 168 6.24 2.16 -16.58
C GLY A 168 4.95 1.39 -16.86
N ILE A 169 4.30 0.87 -15.82
CA ILE A 169 3.03 0.15 -15.95
C ILE A 169 1.95 1.03 -16.59
N ALA A 170 1.80 2.27 -16.11
CA ALA A 170 0.82 3.21 -16.65
C ALA A 170 1.04 3.45 -18.16
N LYS A 171 2.30 3.56 -18.59
CA LYS A 171 2.66 3.80 -19.98
C LYS A 171 2.51 2.57 -20.86
N GLU A 172 2.97 1.42 -20.36
CA GLU A 172 3.03 0.18 -21.14
C GLU A 172 1.69 -0.56 -21.17
N GLU A 173 0.92 -0.50 -20.08
CA GLU A 173 -0.33 -1.26 -19.91
C GLU A 173 -1.60 -0.41 -20.06
N GLY A 174 -1.46 0.90 -20.23
CA GLY A 174 -2.60 1.81 -20.40
C GLY A 174 -3.49 1.44 -21.60
N HIS A 175 -2.90 0.93 -22.69
CA HIS A 175 -3.66 0.45 -23.86
C HIS A 175 -4.50 -0.79 -23.55
N ASN A 176 -4.17 -1.56 -22.51
CA ASN A 176 -4.95 -2.67 -21.97
C ASN A 176 -6.05 -2.20 -20.99
N GLY A 177 -6.15 -0.89 -20.72
CA GLY A 177 -7.09 -0.30 -19.78
C GLY A 177 -6.65 -0.36 -18.31
N ILE A 178 -5.39 -0.73 -18.04
CA ILE A 178 -4.83 -0.76 -16.69
C ILE A 178 -4.41 0.64 -16.27
N ARG A 179 -4.74 1.00 -15.01
CA ARG A 179 -4.27 2.23 -14.38
C ARG A 179 -3.35 1.89 -13.20
N ALA A 180 -2.30 2.66 -13.00
CA ALA A 180 -1.36 2.47 -11.91
C ALA A 180 -1.04 3.83 -11.28
N ASN A 181 -1.37 3.97 -9.99
CA ASN A 181 -1.16 5.21 -9.24
C ASN A 181 -0.66 4.89 -7.84
N SER A 182 -0.14 5.90 -7.17
CA SER A 182 0.27 5.80 -5.77
C SER A 182 -0.36 6.89 -4.90
N ILE A 183 -0.29 6.67 -3.60
CA ILE A 183 -0.68 7.63 -2.57
C ILE A 183 0.57 7.93 -1.76
N ALA A 184 1.08 9.14 -1.86
CA ALA A 184 2.25 9.60 -1.12
C ALA A 184 1.82 10.06 0.27
N LEU A 185 2.01 9.19 1.27
CA LEU A 185 1.59 9.46 2.64
C LEU A 185 2.49 10.47 3.32
N GLY A 186 1.90 11.38 4.08
CA GLY A 186 2.55 12.03 5.21
C GLY A 186 2.63 11.10 6.44
N ILE A 187 2.59 11.68 7.61
CA ILE A 187 2.55 10.93 8.87
C ILE A 187 1.11 10.57 9.15
N ILE A 188 0.85 9.27 9.23
CA ILE A 188 -0.48 8.70 9.48
C ILE A 188 -0.51 8.07 10.87
N ASP A 189 -1.51 8.41 11.66
CA ASP A 189 -1.67 7.99 13.05
C ASP A 189 -2.10 6.52 13.15
N THR A 190 -1.21 5.61 12.75
CA THR A 190 -1.42 4.14 12.78
C THR A 190 -0.13 3.34 12.54
N GLY A 191 -0.19 2.04 12.78
CA GLY A 191 0.79 1.05 12.31
C GLY A 191 2.22 1.30 12.74
N ILE A 192 3.13 1.43 11.76
CA ILE A 192 4.57 1.61 11.99
C ILE A 192 4.85 2.86 12.84
N PHE A 193 4.10 3.95 12.64
CA PHE A 193 4.29 5.17 13.41
C PHE A 193 4.08 4.96 14.91
N HIS A 194 3.01 4.23 15.30
CA HIS A 194 2.77 3.88 16.72
C HIS A 194 3.92 3.03 17.28
N ARG A 195 4.35 1.99 16.54
CA ARG A 195 5.46 1.14 16.97
C ARG A 195 6.75 1.94 17.16
N LEU A 196 7.11 2.80 16.22
CA LEU A 196 8.32 3.62 16.30
C LEU A 196 8.29 4.60 17.48
N ARG A 197 7.13 5.11 17.87
CA ARG A 197 6.98 5.96 19.07
C ARG A 197 7.12 5.21 20.38
N GLU A 198 6.84 3.92 20.41
CA GLU A 198 6.95 3.06 21.59
C GLU A 198 8.37 2.51 21.82
N GLU A 199 9.29 2.69 20.86
CA GLU A 199 10.67 2.23 20.98
C GLU A 199 11.42 3.03 22.07
N GLU A 200 12.25 2.33 22.86
CA GLU A 200 13.16 2.98 23.80
C GLU A 200 14.17 3.86 23.04
N ASN A 201 14.37 5.09 23.48
CA ASN A 201 15.16 6.11 22.76
C ASN A 201 14.64 6.41 21.35
N THR A 202 13.33 6.45 21.19
CA THR A 202 12.69 6.72 19.89
C THR A 202 13.18 8.03 19.26
N PHE A 203 13.33 8.01 17.93
CA PHE A 203 13.53 9.23 17.14
C PHE A 203 12.29 10.14 17.16
N PHE A 204 11.12 9.60 17.45
CA PHE A 204 9.80 10.24 17.41
C PHE A 204 9.30 10.66 18.80
N ASP A 205 10.16 11.36 19.56
CA ASP A 205 9.81 11.90 20.87
C ASP A 205 8.79 13.07 20.79
N ASP A 206 8.42 13.61 21.93
CA ASP A 206 7.44 14.72 21.99
C ASP A 206 7.97 15.99 21.35
N ALA A 207 9.28 16.27 21.43
CA ALA A 207 9.89 17.43 20.78
C ALA A 207 9.83 17.30 19.26
N TRP A 208 10.13 16.12 18.74
CA TRP A 208 9.94 15.81 17.31
C TRP A 208 8.47 15.97 16.90
N HIS A 209 7.54 15.43 17.70
CA HIS A 209 6.10 15.53 17.44
C HIS A 209 5.66 16.99 17.25
N GLU A 210 6.01 17.86 18.21
CA GLU A 210 5.66 19.28 18.15
C GLU A 210 6.33 19.98 16.94
N ALA A 211 7.60 19.70 16.70
CA ALA A 211 8.33 20.27 15.57
C ALA A 211 7.70 19.89 14.23
N VAL A 212 7.31 18.63 14.06
CA VAL A 212 6.67 18.17 12.84
C VAL A 212 5.29 18.77 12.65
N LEU A 213 4.44 18.81 13.69
CA LEU A 213 3.13 19.47 13.61
C LEU A 213 3.25 20.93 13.17
N ASN A 214 4.32 21.63 13.57
CA ASN A 214 4.58 22.99 13.15
C ASN A 214 4.92 23.12 11.65
N THR A 215 5.41 22.05 11.02
CA THR A 215 5.68 22.03 9.57
C THR A 215 4.45 21.66 8.72
N LEU A 216 3.47 20.96 9.29
CA LEU A 216 2.27 20.57 8.57
C LEU A 216 1.30 21.74 8.37
N ALA A 217 0.78 21.92 7.17
CA ALA A 217 -0.23 22.95 6.91
C ALA A 217 -1.51 22.71 7.72
N LEU A 218 -1.96 21.45 7.82
CA LEU A 218 -3.17 21.06 8.55
C LEU A 218 -2.98 20.90 10.07
N LYS A 219 -1.73 21.04 10.60
CA LYS A 219 -1.42 20.99 12.03
C LYS A 219 -1.91 19.74 12.77
N ARG A 220 -2.02 18.63 12.07
CA ARG A 220 -2.35 17.31 12.62
C ARG A 220 -1.77 16.20 11.75
N PHE A 221 -1.63 15.01 12.31
CA PHE A 221 -1.38 13.80 11.53
C PHE A 221 -2.61 13.37 10.76
N GLY A 222 -2.41 12.60 9.70
CA GLY A 222 -3.48 12.03 8.91
C GLY A 222 -4.10 10.80 9.59
N PHE A 223 -5.37 10.54 9.31
CA PHE A 223 -6.02 9.31 9.71
C PHE A 223 -5.93 8.25 8.61
N PRO A 224 -5.85 6.95 8.94
CA PRO A 224 -5.76 5.90 7.93
C PRO A 224 -6.98 5.86 7.00
N GLU A 225 -8.15 6.33 7.44
CA GLU A 225 -9.36 6.46 6.61
C GLU A 225 -9.16 7.45 5.46
N GLU A 226 -8.41 8.53 5.65
CA GLU A 226 -8.14 9.53 4.60
C GLU A 226 -7.31 8.91 3.46
N VAL A 227 -6.41 7.99 3.82
CA VAL A 227 -5.64 7.20 2.86
C VAL A 227 -6.54 6.20 2.14
N ALA A 228 -7.36 5.48 2.88
CA ALA A 228 -8.25 4.45 2.34
C ALA A 228 -9.30 5.03 1.40
N HIS A 229 -9.92 6.17 1.74
CA HIS A 229 -10.83 6.90 0.85
C HIS A 229 -10.14 7.28 -0.47
N THR A 230 -8.89 7.71 -0.40
CA THR A 230 -8.10 8.03 -1.60
C THR A 230 -7.81 6.77 -2.42
N ALA A 231 -7.51 5.64 -1.78
CA ALA A 231 -7.29 4.37 -2.46
C ALA A 231 -8.58 3.90 -3.19
N VAL A 232 -9.72 3.98 -2.53
CA VAL A 232 -11.04 3.67 -3.13
C VAL A 232 -11.30 4.58 -4.33
N PHE A 233 -11.05 5.90 -4.20
CA PHE A 233 -11.21 6.84 -5.32
C PHE A 233 -10.31 6.48 -6.50
N LEU A 234 -8.99 6.28 -6.28
CA LEU A 234 -8.05 5.95 -7.34
C LEU A 234 -8.36 4.61 -8.04
N ALA A 235 -8.92 3.64 -7.32
CA ALA A 235 -9.35 2.37 -7.89
C ALA A 235 -10.69 2.47 -8.65
N SER A 236 -11.53 3.45 -8.33
CA SER A 236 -12.88 3.59 -8.86
C SER A 236 -12.92 4.08 -10.31
N SER A 237 -14.10 4.00 -10.93
CA SER A 237 -14.35 4.56 -12.26
C SER A 237 -14.27 6.10 -12.29
N LYS A 238 -14.37 6.77 -11.14
CA LYS A 238 -14.25 8.25 -11.04
C LYS A 238 -12.82 8.72 -11.34
N ALA A 239 -11.81 7.87 -11.10
CA ALA A 239 -10.41 8.13 -11.45
C ALA A 239 -10.02 7.57 -12.83
N GLY A 240 -10.99 7.35 -13.73
CA GLY A 240 -10.81 6.66 -15.00
C GLY A 240 -9.81 7.31 -15.98
N TYR A 241 -9.41 8.55 -15.75
CA TYR A 241 -8.41 9.26 -16.56
C TYR A 241 -7.15 9.63 -15.76
N ILE A 242 -6.96 9.00 -14.58
CA ILE A 242 -5.80 9.22 -13.71
C ILE A 242 -4.94 7.95 -13.74
N THR A 243 -3.72 8.05 -14.27
CA THR A 243 -2.73 6.96 -14.27
C THR A 243 -1.31 7.52 -14.27
N GLY A 244 -0.36 6.80 -13.69
CA GLY A 244 1.05 7.20 -13.57
C GLY A 244 1.28 8.35 -12.58
N HIS A 245 0.33 8.61 -11.68
CA HIS A 245 0.37 9.74 -10.76
C HIS A 245 0.59 9.31 -9.32
N SER A 246 1.37 10.12 -8.59
CA SER A 246 1.53 10.01 -7.13
C SER A 246 0.75 11.13 -6.47
N LEU A 247 -0.29 10.79 -5.70
CA LEU A 247 -1.17 11.76 -5.06
C LEU A 247 -0.77 11.95 -3.59
N PRO A 248 -0.31 13.14 -3.18
CA PRO A 248 0.01 13.41 -1.79
C PRO A 248 -1.24 13.39 -0.89
N VAL A 249 -1.17 12.66 0.22
CA VAL A 249 -2.11 12.66 1.34
C VAL A 249 -1.28 12.88 2.60
N ASP A 250 -0.84 14.11 2.82
CA ASP A 250 0.27 14.42 3.71
C ASP A 250 0.04 15.68 4.58
N GLY A 251 -1.16 16.23 4.59
CA GLY A 251 -1.48 17.43 5.37
C GLY A 251 -0.69 18.68 4.98
N GLY A 252 -0.14 18.71 3.76
CA GLY A 252 0.71 19.80 3.28
C GLY A 252 2.16 19.69 3.77
N TYR A 253 2.65 18.49 4.07
CA TYR A 253 4.03 18.26 4.49
C TYR A 253 5.06 18.65 3.43
N HIS A 254 4.78 18.39 2.18
CA HIS A 254 5.73 18.54 1.06
C HIS A 254 5.83 19.95 0.47
N ILE A 255 4.94 20.85 0.85
CA ILE A 255 4.93 22.25 0.38
C ILE A 255 5.64 23.22 1.31
#